data_ac07188d78f5f0b034e66312f42858a9
#
_entry.id   ac07188d78f5f0b034e66312f42858a9
#
_cell.length_a   1.000
_cell.length_b   1.000
_cell.length_c   1.000
_cell.angle_alpha   90.00
_cell.angle_beta   90.00
_cell.angle_gamma   90.00
#
_symmetry.space_group_name_H-M   'P 1'
#
loop_
_entity.id
_entity.type
_entity.pdbx_description
1 polymer ?
#
loop_
_entity_poly.entity_id
_entity_poly.type
_entity_poly.pdbx_seq_one_letter_code
_entity_poly.pdbx_strand_id
1 'polypeptide(L)'
;MSDFHQTELIATLHRLNAGAGALKRLEDDLRRFVRACPTALVLPCLYEELKREALQRIVAELKGADYLQEIVVSLNRASEEEFLHARAFFAGLGERVTILWHESPRVASMFAELESNGLFFGAPGKGRAIWIAEGYVLAKGTADVIAFHDCDIRNYSKELLARLIYPVVSPDLDYAFSKGYYARVA
;
A
#
# COMPACT_ATOMS: atom_id res chain seq x y z
N MET A 1 5.27 11.22 15.62
CA MET A 1 5.81 12.40 14.89
C MET A 1 6.90 11.84 13.98
N SER A 2 6.74 11.83 12.69
CA SER A 2 7.84 11.46 11.81
C SER A 2 8.66 12.73 11.56
N ASP A 3 9.75 12.88 12.26
CA ASP A 3 10.72 13.92 12.00
C ASP A 3 11.47 13.58 10.71
N PHE A 4 10.82 13.87 9.60
CA PHE A 4 11.47 13.80 8.32
C PHE A 4 12.28 15.10 8.15
N HIS A 5 13.52 15.04 8.58
CA HIS A 5 14.45 16.15 8.38
C HIS A 5 15.05 16.02 6.97
N GLN A 6 14.71 16.98 6.11
CA GLN A 6 15.24 17.07 4.77
C GLN A 6 16.27 18.17 4.67
N THR A 7 17.46 17.81 4.24
CA THR A 7 18.58 18.74 4.06
C THR A 7 18.65 19.30 2.64
N GLU A 8 17.85 18.77 1.70
CA GLU A 8 17.88 19.13 0.28
C GLU A 8 16.57 19.71 -0.22
N LEU A 9 16.61 20.41 -1.35
CA LEU A 9 15.43 20.96 -2.01
C LEU A 9 14.59 19.84 -2.61
N ILE A 10 13.32 19.74 -2.18
CA ILE A 10 12.35 18.77 -2.68
C ILE A 10 11.28 19.46 -3.47
N ALA A 11 10.99 18.94 -4.65
CA ALA A 11 9.85 19.36 -5.44
C ALA A 11 8.54 19.03 -4.70
N THR A 12 7.70 20.02 -4.47
CA THR A 12 6.39 19.86 -3.86
C THR A 12 5.30 20.03 -4.91
N LEU A 13 4.54 18.95 -5.13
CA LEU A 13 3.41 18.94 -6.03
C LEU A 13 2.13 19.22 -5.24
N HIS A 14 1.57 20.40 -5.42
CA HIS A 14 0.31 20.77 -4.80
C HIS A 14 -0.88 20.20 -5.58
N ARG A 15 -2.02 20.04 -4.88
CA ARG A 15 -3.29 19.70 -5.52
C ARG A 15 -3.81 20.91 -6.30
N LEU A 16 -3.25 21.14 -7.47
CA LEU A 16 -3.74 22.13 -8.43
C LEU A 16 -4.81 21.49 -9.31
N ASN A 17 -5.78 22.25 -9.81
CA ASN A 17 -6.83 21.79 -10.69
C ASN A 17 -7.72 20.64 -10.12
N ALA A 18 -8.36 20.87 -8.99
CA ALA A 18 -9.38 19.96 -8.45
C ALA A 18 -10.76 20.09 -9.14
N GLY A 19 -10.79 20.61 -10.38
CA GLY A 19 -12.05 20.81 -11.12
C GLY A 19 -12.75 19.50 -11.51
N ALA A 20 -14.02 19.62 -11.94
CA ALA A 20 -14.82 18.49 -12.41
C ALA A 20 -14.05 17.66 -13.46
N GLY A 21 -13.99 16.34 -13.28
CA GLY A 21 -13.31 15.41 -14.17
C GLY A 21 -11.78 15.33 -14.00
N ALA A 22 -11.17 16.08 -13.07
CA ALA A 22 -9.71 16.00 -12.84
C ALA A 22 -9.27 14.60 -12.41
N LEU A 23 -9.99 13.98 -11.47
CA LEU A 23 -9.72 12.61 -11.05
C LEU A 23 -9.85 11.62 -12.20
N LYS A 24 -10.89 11.75 -13.01
CA LYS A 24 -11.09 10.85 -14.17
C LYS A 24 -9.90 10.93 -15.14
N ARG A 25 -9.44 12.13 -15.48
CA ARG A 25 -8.26 12.30 -16.35
C ARG A 25 -7.02 11.66 -15.75
N LEU A 26 -6.80 11.87 -14.45
CA LEU A 26 -5.68 11.28 -13.72
C LEU A 26 -5.72 9.75 -13.75
N GLU A 27 -6.88 9.15 -13.53
CA GLU A 27 -7.07 7.70 -13.60
C GLU A 27 -6.90 7.16 -15.03
N ASP A 28 -7.35 7.90 -16.04
CA ASP A 28 -7.18 7.52 -17.45
C ASP A 28 -5.69 7.53 -17.84
N ASP A 29 -4.92 8.49 -17.35
CA ASP A 29 -3.47 8.53 -17.51
C ASP A 29 -2.80 7.36 -16.78
N LEU A 30 -3.17 7.10 -15.52
CA LEU A 30 -2.64 5.97 -14.75
C LEU A 30 -2.86 4.64 -15.46
N ARG A 31 -4.06 4.38 -16.00
CA ARG A 31 -4.33 3.15 -16.78
C ARG A 31 -3.41 2.97 -17.98
N ARG A 32 -2.91 4.07 -18.54
CA ARG A 32 -1.91 4.01 -19.62
C ARG A 32 -0.50 3.74 -19.08
N PHE A 33 -0.11 4.46 -18.04
CA PHE A 33 1.26 4.42 -17.51
C PHE A 33 1.58 3.10 -16.82
N VAL A 34 0.64 2.54 -16.05
CA VAL A 34 0.85 1.27 -15.33
C VAL A 34 1.01 0.06 -16.26
N ARG A 35 0.76 0.20 -17.55
CA ARG A 35 1.10 -0.86 -18.51
C ARG A 35 2.60 -1.01 -18.71
N ALA A 36 3.34 0.08 -18.61
CA ALA A 36 4.79 0.11 -18.71
C ALA A 36 5.47 0.09 -17.35
N CYS A 37 4.75 0.52 -16.29
CA CYS A 37 5.25 0.63 -14.93
C CYS A 37 4.20 0.08 -13.94
N PRO A 38 4.01 -1.27 -13.88
CA PRO A 38 2.99 -1.90 -13.02
C PRO A 38 3.17 -1.51 -11.55
N THR A 39 2.06 -1.25 -10.87
CA THR A 39 2.07 -0.73 -9.50
C THR A 39 1.34 -1.67 -8.54
N ALA A 40 2.01 -2.03 -7.44
CA ALA A 40 1.42 -2.72 -6.30
C ALA A 40 1.07 -1.73 -5.19
N LEU A 41 -0.07 -1.95 -4.52
CA LEU A 41 -0.43 -1.26 -3.28
C LEU A 41 -0.21 -2.20 -2.10
N VAL A 42 0.57 -1.78 -1.12
CA VAL A 42 0.77 -2.49 0.14
C VAL A 42 -0.03 -1.82 1.26
N LEU A 43 -0.80 -2.63 1.97
CA LEU A 43 -1.60 -2.24 3.13
C LEU A 43 -1.08 -2.98 4.38
N PRO A 44 -0.17 -2.38 5.19
CA PRO A 44 0.15 -2.93 6.50
C PRO A 44 -1.08 -2.89 7.40
N CYS A 45 -1.58 -4.04 7.80
CA CYS A 45 -2.90 -4.18 8.42
C CYS A 45 -2.81 -4.98 9.72
N LEU A 46 -3.33 -4.43 10.79
CA LEU A 46 -3.66 -5.21 11.98
C LEU A 46 -5.07 -5.76 11.83
N TYR A 47 -5.32 -6.98 12.31
CA TYR A 47 -6.67 -7.56 12.25
C TYR A 47 -7.75 -6.64 12.83
N GLU A 48 -7.46 -5.93 13.94
CA GLU A 48 -8.39 -4.99 14.57
C GLU A 48 -8.85 -3.83 13.64
N GLU A 49 -8.07 -3.51 12.60
CA GLU A 49 -8.46 -2.49 11.63
C GLU A 49 -9.68 -2.92 10.78
N LEU A 50 -9.89 -4.23 10.58
CA LEU A 50 -11.04 -4.74 9.84
C LEU A 50 -12.38 -4.37 10.50
N LYS A 51 -12.37 -4.14 11.82
CA LYS A 51 -13.54 -3.75 12.60
C LYS A 51 -13.85 -2.25 12.50
N ARG A 52 -12.96 -1.46 11.87
CA ARG A 52 -13.04 0.00 11.80
C ARG A 52 -13.59 0.49 10.47
N GLU A 53 -14.36 1.57 10.52
CA GLU A 53 -14.96 2.21 9.35
C GLU A 53 -13.91 2.69 8.33
N ALA A 54 -12.72 3.08 8.81
CA ALA A 54 -11.65 3.56 7.93
C ALA A 54 -11.26 2.51 6.88
N LEU A 55 -10.99 1.26 7.30
CA LEU A 55 -10.62 0.21 6.37
C LEU A 55 -11.78 -0.22 5.46
N GLN A 56 -13.02 -0.21 5.97
CA GLN A 56 -14.20 -0.46 5.13
C GLN A 56 -14.29 0.56 3.99
N ARG A 57 -14.05 1.84 4.28
CA ARG A 57 -14.01 2.92 3.28
C ARG A 57 -12.85 2.72 2.30
N ILE A 58 -11.65 2.38 2.79
CA ILE A 58 -10.49 2.10 1.93
C ILE A 58 -10.82 0.99 0.93
N VAL A 59 -11.38 -0.13 1.40
CA VAL A 59 -11.77 -1.25 0.52
C VAL A 59 -12.82 -0.83 -0.50
N ALA A 60 -13.81 -0.03 -0.09
CA ALA A 60 -14.84 0.47 -1.00
C ALA A 60 -14.23 1.34 -2.13
N GLU A 61 -13.34 2.25 -1.79
CA GLU A 61 -12.64 3.12 -2.74
C GLU A 61 -11.71 2.34 -3.68
N LEU A 62 -11.00 1.33 -3.16
CA LEU A 62 -10.06 0.51 -3.92
C LEU A 62 -10.74 -0.38 -4.96
N LYS A 63 -12.04 -0.68 -4.83
CA LYS A 63 -12.80 -1.37 -5.89
C LYS A 63 -12.73 -0.66 -7.22
N GLY A 64 -12.70 0.68 -7.21
CA GLY A 64 -12.59 1.53 -8.39
C GLY A 64 -11.17 1.82 -8.87
N ALA A 65 -10.13 1.35 -8.18
CA ALA A 65 -8.73 1.57 -8.55
C ALA A 65 -8.21 0.44 -9.46
N ASP A 66 -8.75 0.35 -10.67
CA ASP A 66 -8.49 -0.72 -11.63
C ASP A 66 -7.10 -0.63 -12.31
N TYR A 67 -6.39 0.45 -12.07
CA TYR A 67 -5.00 0.66 -12.50
C TYR A 67 -3.95 -0.01 -11.60
N LEU A 68 -4.34 -0.64 -10.49
CA LEU A 68 -3.41 -1.41 -9.67
C LEU A 68 -3.24 -2.83 -10.23
N GLN A 69 -1.98 -3.25 -10.36
CA GLN A 69 -1.62 -4.62 -10.72
C GLN A 69 -1.95 -5.60 -9.58
N GLU A 70 -1.66 -5.19 -8.34
CA GLU A 70 -1.81 -6.03 -7.17
C GLU A 70 -2.08 -5.19 -5.91
N ILE A 71 -2.80 -5.77 -4.96
CA ILE A 71 -3.00 -5.23 -3.61
C ILE A 71 -2.48 -6.30 -2.62
N VAL A 72 -1.47 -5.94 -1.85
CA VAL A 72 -0.85 -6.82 -0.86
C VAL A 72 -1.25 -6.36 0.54
N VAL A 73 -2.07 -7.14 1.21
CA VAL A 73 -2.44 -6.89 2.61
C VAL A 73 -1.46 -7.64 3.51
N SER A 74 -0.62 -6.91 4.22
CA SER A 74 0.34 -7.47 5.18
C SER A 74 -0.32 -7.57 6.55
N LEU A 75 -0.98 -8.71 6.80
CA LEU A 75 -1.86 -8.95 7.95
C LEU A 75 -1.07 -9.44 9.16
N ASN A 76 -1.18 -8.71 10.26
CA ASN A 76 -0.56 -9.03 11.54
C ASN A 76 -1.60 -9.23 12.66
N ARG A 77 -1.20 -9.97 13.70
CA ARG A 77 -1.98 -10.23 14.91
C ARG A 77 -3.33 -10.85 14.60
N ALA A 78 -3.33 -11.85 13.74
CA ALA A 78 -4.51 -12.59 13.34
C ALA A 78 -4.35 -14.08 13.66
N SER A 79 -5.35 -14.67 14.32
CA SER A 79 -5.50 -16.12 14.40
C SER A 79 -5.87 -16.70 13.04
N GLU A 80 -5.89 -18.02 12.90
CA GLU A 80 -6.31 -18.67 11.65
C GLU A 80 -7.77 -18.34 11.30
N GLU A 81 -8.66 -18.31 12.27
CA GLU A 81 -10.06 -17.92 12.06
C GLU A 81 -10.17 -16.45 11.59
N GLU A 82 -9.40 -15.57 12.21
CA GLU A 82 -9.33 -14.16 11.85
C GLU A 82 -8.71 -13.94 10.46
N PHE A 83 -7.75 -14.75 10.07
CA PHE A 83 -7.23 -14.76 8.69
C PHE A 83 -8.31 -15.18 7.69
N LEU A 84 -9.11 -16.21 7.98
CA LEU A 84 -10.22 -16.61 7.12
C LEU A 84 -11.27 -15.51 7.00
N HIS A 85 -11.57 -14.83 8.10
CA HIS A 85 -12.42 -13.62 8.08
C HIS A 85 -11.83 -12.50 7.22
N ALA A 86 -10.53 -12.22 7.36
CA ALA A 86 -9.85 -11.22 6.53
C ALA A 86 -9.92 -11.56 5.03
N ARG A 87 -9.76 -12.83 4.65
CA ARG A 87 -9.94 -13.28 3.27
C ARG A 87 -11.34 -12.96 2.73
N ALA A 88 -12.37 -13.24 3.52
CA ALA A 88 -13.75 -12.92 3.15
C ALA A 88 -13.97 -11.40 3.03
N PHE A 89 -13.41 -10.62 3.96
CA PHE A 89 -13.50 -9.16 3.98
C PHE A 89 -12.91 -8.51 2.70
N PHE A 90 -11.74 -8.96 2.28
CA PHE A 90 -11.05 -8.42 1.10
C PHE A 90 -11.50 -9.06 -0.22
N ALA A 91 -12.31 -10.12 -0.20
CA ALA A 91 -12.73 -10.83 -1.42
C ALA A 91 -13.42 -9.94 -2.46
N GLY A 92 -14.06 -8.86 -2.02
CA GLY A 92 -14.71 -7.89 -2.91
C GLY A 92 -13.76 -7.07 -3.79
N LEU A 93 -12.44 -7.16 -3.57
CA LEU A 93 -11.41 -6.54 -4.42
C LEU A 93 -10.93 -7.46 -5.56
N GLY A 94 -11.41 -8.72 -5.61
CA GLY A 94 -11.11 -9.68 -6.67
C GLY A 94 -9.76 -10.38 -6.52
N GLU A 95 -9.32 -11.02 -7.60
CA GLU A 95 -8.12 -11.88 -7.62
C GLU A 95 -6.78 -11.13 -7.47
N ARG A 96 -6.81 -9.82 -7.60
CA ARG A 96 -5.61 -8.97 -7.44
C ARG A 96 -5.17 -8.78 -5.98
N VAL A 97 -5.89 -9.37 -5.02
CA VAL A 97 -5.54 -9.26 -3.60
C VAL A 97 -4.76 -10.47 -3.13
N THR A 98 -3.62 -10.22 -2.51
CA THR A 98 -2.84 -11.20 -1.77
C THR A 98 -2.81 -10.81 -0.29
N ILE A 99 -3.08 -11.76 0.61
CA ILE A 99 -2.96 -11.54 2.04
C ILE A 99 -1.74 -12.31 2.55
N LEU A 100 -0.75 -11.58 3.05
CA LEU A 100 0.41 -12.12 3.73
C LEU A 100 0.09 -12.21 5.22
N TRP A 101 -0.26 -13.40 5.68
CA TRP A 101 -0.56 -13.64 7.08
C TRP A 101 0.72 -13.97 7.86
N HIS A 102 1.12 -13.07 8.75
CA HIS A 102 2.41 -13.12 9.45
C HIS A 102 2.52 -14.26 10.45
N GLU A 103 1.43 -14.66 11.06
CA GLU A 103 1.36 -15.77 12.02
C GLU A 103 1.23 -17.14 11.34
N SER A 104 1.20 -17.19 10.01
CA SER A 104 1.16 -18.47 9.29
C SER A 104 2.43 -19.29 9.55
N PRO A 105 2.32 -20.63 9.62
CA PRO A 105 3.49 -21.51 9.82
C PRO A 105 4.60 -21.27 8.78
N ARG A 106 4.22 -20.98 7.54
CA ARG A 106 5.17 -20.71 6.46
C ARG A 106 5.98 -19.42 6.69
N VAL A 107 5.32 -18.35 7.09
CA VAL A 107 5.98 -17.07 7.37
C VAL A 107 6.84 -17.18 8.64
N ALA A 108 6.33 -17.87 9.68
CA ALA A 108 7.10 -18.12 10.89
C ALA A 108 8.37 -18.93 10.61
N SER A 109 8.29 -19.99 9.78
CA SER A 109 9.45 -20.78 9.37
C SER A 109 10.46 -19.95 8.59
N MET A 110 10.01 -19.10 7.66
CA MET A 110 10.88 -18.19 6.91
C MET A 110 11.63 -17.24 7.85
N PHE A 111 10.97 -16.65 8.84
CA PHE A 111 11.63 -15.78 9.78
C PHE A 111 12.65 -16.53 10.64
N ALA A 112 12.33 -17.74 11.11
CA ALA A 112 13.27 -18.57 11.87
C ALA A 112 14.52 -18.92 11.04
N GLU A 113 14.37 -19.21 9.75
CA GLU A 113 15.49 -19.46 8.84
C GLU A 113 16.36 -18.21 8.66
N LEU A 114 15.75 -17.04 8.44
CA LEU A 114 16.48 -15.78 8.28
C LEU A 114 17.25 -15.42 9.56
N GLU A 115 16.63 -15.58 10.73
CA GLU A 115 17.29 -15.35 12.04
C GLU A 115 18.45 -16.31 12.26
N SER A 116 18.31 -17.59 11.89
CA SER A 116 19.40 -18.57 11.99
C SER A 116 20.59 -18.25 11.10
N ASN A 117 20.38 -17.50 10.03
CA ASN A 117 21.41 -16.97 9.13
C ASN A 117 21.94 -15.57 9.55
N GLY A 118 21.63 -15.12 10.76
CA GLY A 118 22.14 -13.86 11.31
C GLY A 118 21.45 -12.60 10.76
N LEU A 119 20.32 -12.74 10.10
CA LEU A 119 19.53 -11.62 9.61
C LEU A 119 18.51 -11.19 10.67
N PHE A 120 18.69 -10.02 11.20
CA PHE A 120 17.84 -9.45 12.26
C PHE A 120 16.80 -8.49 11.68
N PHE A 121 15.50 -8.75 11.93
CA PHE A 121 14.39 -7.94 11.41
C PHE A 121 13.76 -7.02 12.46
N GLY A 122 14.31 -6.94 13.64
CA GLY A 122 13.72 -6.22 14.76
C GLY A 122 12.44 -6.90 15.31
N ALA A 123 11.78 -6.21 16.23
CA ALA A 123 10.55 -6.69 16.84
C ALA A 123 9.38 -6.71 15.81
N PRO A 124 8.39 -7.62 15.98
CA PRO A 124 7.17 -7.60 15.19
C PRO A 124 6.48 -6.23 15.25
N GLY A 125 6.24 -5.63 14.07
CA GLY A 125 5.66 -4.30 13.97
C GLY A 125 5.47 -3.86 12.52
N LYS A 126 5.10 -2.59 12.33
CA LYS A 126 4.81 -2.03 11.01
C LYS A 126 6.01 -2.14 10.05
N GLY A 127 7.22 -1.84 10.53
CA GLY A 127 8.42 -1.95 9.69
C GLY A 127 8.65 -3.37 9.15
N ARG A 128 8.48 -4.40 10.01
CA ARG A 128 8.56 -5.81 9.59
C ARG A 128 7.46 -6.18 8.60
N ALA A 129 6.24 -5.65 8.79
CA ALA A 129 5.13 -5.87 7.89
C ALA A 129 5.36 -5.26 6.50
N ILE A 130 5.95 -4.07 6.44
CA ILE A 130 6.36 -3.43 5.20
C ILE A 130 7.45 -4.24 4.51
N TRP A 131 8.51 -4.59 5.24
CA TRP A 131 9.65 -5.32 4.71
C TRP A 131 9.27 -6.65 4.06
N ILE A 132 8.41 -7.46 4.71
CA ILE A 132 7.98 -8.75 4.14
C ILE A 132 7.10 -8.54 2.88
N ALA A 133 6.27 -7.50 2.88
CA ALA A 133 5.42 -7.20 1.73
C ALA A 133 6.25 -6.71 0.54
N GLU A 134 7.26 -5.88 0.77
CA GLU A 134 8.24 -5.49 -0.26
C GLU A 134 8.97 -6.71 -0.82
N GLY A 135 9.49 -7.56 0.07
CA GLY A 135 10.17 -8.81 -0.32
C GLY A 135 9.27 -9.72 -1.17
N TYR A 136 7.99 -9.82 -0.82
CA TYR A 136 7.02 -10.58 -1.61
C TYR A 136 6.82 -9.97 -3.00
N VAL A 137 6.58 -8.66 -3.11
CA VAL A 137 6.36 -7.98 -4.40
C VAL A 137 7.61 -8.10 -5.28
N LEU A 138 8.79 -7.88 -4.71
CA LEU A 138 10.06 -8.01 -5.42
C LEU A 138 10.30 -9.45 -5.91
N ALA A 139 10.08 -10.45 -5.06
CA ALA A 139 10.25 -11.86 -5.43
C ALA A 139 9.26 -12.31 -6.51
N LYS A 140 8.05 -11.75 -6.51
CA LYS A 140 7.03 -12.02 -7.52
C LYS A 140 7.36 -11.35 -8.86
N GLY A 141 8.01 -10.19 -8.84
CA GLY A 141 8.45 -9.46 -10.04
C GLY A 141 7.31 -8.97 -10.93
N THR A 142 6.13 -8.68 -10.34
CA THR A 142 4.93 -8.27 -11.10
C THR A 142 4.64 -6.77 -11.00
N ALA A 143 5.42 -6.04 -10.22
CA ALA A 143 5.27 -4.59 -10.08
C ALA A 143 6.63 -3.90 -9.98
N ASP A 144 6.75 -2.76 -10.62
CA ASP A 144 7.94 -1.89 -10.63
C ASP A 144 7.83 -0.77 -9.58
N VAL A 145 6.60 -0.43 -9.19
CA VAL A 145 6.31 0.60 -8.17
C VAL A 145 5.52 0.00 -7.04
N ILE A 146 5.91 0.34 -5.81
CA ILE A 146 5.21 -0.06 -4.59
C ILE A 146 4.68 1.18 -3.88
N ALA A 147 3.37 1.28 -3.74
CA ALA A 147 2.70 2.30 -2.94
C ALA A 147 2.35 1.74 -1.55
N PHE A 148 2.41 2.57 -0.52
CA PHE A 148 2.03 2.21 0.85
C PHE A 148 0.93 3.12 1.36
N HIS A 149 -0.13 2.53 1.90
CA HIS A 149 -1.17 3.27 2.62
C HIS A 149 -1.44 2.63 3.97
N ASP A 150 -1.68 3.47 4.97
CA ASP A 150 -2.13 3.01 6.28
C ASP A 150 -3.61 2.63 6.25
N CYS A 151 -3.99 1.63 7.03
CA CYS A 151 -5.36 1.12 7.10
C CYS A 151 -6.30 2.00 7.95
N ASP A 152 -5.78 3.02 8.63
CA ASP A 152 -6.52 3.90 9.55
C ASP A 152 -6.84 5.30 8.96
N ILE A 153 -6.63 5.51 7.67
CA ILE A 153 -6.92 6.79 7.00
C ILE A 153 -8.43 7.00 6.91
N ARG A 154 -8.96 7.89 7.75
CA ARG A 154 -10.41 8.12 7.88
C ARG A 154 -11.07 8.81 6.69
N ASN A 155 -10.36 9.71 6.03
CA ASN A 155 -10.83 10.48 4.86
C ASN A 155 -10.25 9.93 3.55
N TYR A 156 -10.02 8.62 3.50
CA TYR A 156 -9.48 7.97 2.32
C TYR A 156 -10.38 8.17 1.10
N SER A 157 -9.75 8.43 -0.03
CA SER A 157 -10.35 8.36 -1.35
C SER A 157 -9.34 7.81 -2.36
N LYS A 158 -9.81 7.20 -3.43
CA LYS A 158 -8.94 6.71 -4.51
C LYS A 158 -8.13 7.84 -5.17
N GLU A 159 -8.57 9.09 -5.06
CA GLU A 159 -7.81 10.25 -5.52
C GLU A 159 -6.49 10.39 -4.76
N LEU A 160 -6.48 10.08 -3.46
CA LEU A 160 -5.26 10.12 -2.64
C LEU A 160 -4.22 9.14 -3.20
N LEU A 161 -4.64 7.91 -3.50
CA LEU A 161 -3.78 6.89 -4.12
C LEU A 161 -3.31 7.33 -5.51
N ALA A 162 -4.23 7.77 -6.37
CA ALA A 162 -3.91 8.18 -7.72
C ALA A 162 -2.86 9.29 -7.75
N ARG A 163 -2.99 10.30 -6.87
CA ARG A 163 -2.02 11.40 -6.75
C ARG A 163 -0.69 10.97 -6.16
N LEU A 164 -0.69 9.96 -5.29
CA LEU A 164 0.55 9.45 -4.69
C LEU A 164 1.41 8.73 -5.72
N ILE A 165 0.81 7.90 -6.57
CA ILE A 165 1.57 7.09 -7.54
C ILE A 165 1.88 7.83 -8.83
N TYR A 166 1.05 8.80 -9.24
CA TYR A 166 1.17 9.51 -10.51
C TYR A 166 2.58 10.09 -10.78
N PRO A 167 3.23 10.78 -9.82
CA PRO A 167 4.56 11.35 -10.06
C PRO A 167 5.64 10.31 -10.37
N VAL A 168 5.46 9.09 -9.85
CA VAL A 168 6.43 8.00 -10.01
C VAL A 168 6.22 7.23 -11.31
N VAL A 169 4.95 7.02 -11.70
CA VAL A 169 4.62 6.24 -12.91
C VAL A 169 4.53 7.10 -14.19
N SER A 170 4.48 8.43 -14.04
CA SER A 170 4.39 9.35 -15.17
C SER A 170 5.72 9.46 -15.88
N PRO A 171 5.81 9.14 -17.19
CA PRO A 171 7.04 9.27 -17.94
C PRO A 171 7.52 10.72 -18.08
N ASP A 172 6.61 11.70 -17.88
CA ASP A 172 6.94 13.12 -17.98
C ASP A 172 7.54 13.67 -16.68
N LEU A 173 7.27 13.03 -15.53
CA LEU A 173 7.74 13.47 -14.22
C LEU A 173 8.94 12.67 -13.72
N ASP A 174 8.98 11.37 -13.96
CA ASP A 174 10.08 10.44 -13.67
C ASP A 174 10.67 10.56 -12.25
N TYR A 175 9.79 10.71 -11.25
CA TYR A 175 10.23 10.72 -9.85
C TYR A 175 10.45 9.30 -9.35
N ALA A 176 11.62 9.06 -8.74
CA ALA A 176 11.90 7.78 -8.08
C ALA A 176 11.11 7.57 -6.78
N PHE A 177 10.59 8.63 -6.17
CA PHE A 177 9.88 8.56 -4.89
C PHE A 177 8.84 9.68 -4.77
N SER A 178 7.68 9.34 -4.21
CA SER A 178 6.62 10.29 -3.88
C SER A 178 6.13 10.05 -2.46
N LYS A 179 5.95 11.12 -1.69
CA LYS A 179 5.42 11.06 -0.32
C LYS A 179 4.23 12.01 -0.16
N GLY A 180 3.10 11.44 0.22
CA GLY A 180 1.94 12.25 0.63
C GLY A 180 2.22 13.01 1.92
N TYR A 181 1.86 14.30 1.95
CA TYR A 181 1.87 15.08 3.18
C TYR A 181 0.51 15.73 3.42
N TYR A 182 0.16 15.92 4.66
CA TYR A 182 -1.07 16.59 5.07
C TYR A 182 -0.87 17.30 6.41
N ALA A 183 -1.55 18.43 6.58
CA ALA A 183 -1.59 19.11 7.86
C ALA A 183 -2.58 18.39 8.78
N ARG A 184 -2.14 18.02 9.99
CA ARG A 184 -3.04 17.64 11.08
C ARG A 184 -3.49 18.92 11.78
N VAL A 185 -4.77 19.26 11.64
CA VAL A 185 -5.38 20.31 12.46
C VAL A 185 -5.80 19.62 13.77
N ALA A 186 -5.20 20.06 14.86
CA ALA A 186 -5.52 19.58 16.20
C ALA A 186 -6.83 20.23 16.69
#